data_e672b661893fe0e16464b061e1b8c49a
#
_entry.id   e672b661893fe0e16464b061e1b8c49a
#
_cell.length_a   1.000
_cell.length_b   1.000
_cell.length_c   1.000
_cell.angle_alpha   90.00
_cell.angle_beta   90.00
_cell.angle_gamma   90.00
#
_symmetry.space_group_name_H-M   'P 1'
#
loop_
_entity.id
_entity.type
_entity.pdbx_description
1 polymer ?
#
loop_
_entity_poly.entity_id
_entity_poly.type
_entity_poly.pdbx_seq_one_letter_code
_entity_poly.pdbx_strand_id
1 'polypeptide(L)'
;MNDPFVGTWTLNPMRSTFDPNHKPRQATMRWELDADGTYVLCAAGVDAKGNRCEEKPQRLRPDGLAYPIDGLPGLTSVTTRPSRNTIRGEAKREDGSLAGEGTYVVADDGGTMTATTKGFDSQLRPFTQQTAWDRT
;
A
#
# COMPACT_ATOMS: atom_id res chain seq x y z
N MET A 1 -14.91 -3.72 18.49
CA MET A 1 -13.65 -2.97 18.32
C MET A 1 -13.42 -2.71 16.85
N ASN A 2 -13.22 -1.46 16.48
CA ASN A 2 -13.01 -1.12 15.07
C ASN A 2 -11.58 -1.42 14.65
N ASP A 3 -11.47 -1.91 13.42
CA ASP A 3 -10.16 -2.14 12.83
C ASP A 3 -9.51 -0.79 12.50
N PRO A 4 -8.24 -0.55 12.89
CA PRO A 4 -7.60 0.75 12.67
C PRO A 4 -7.40 1.11 11.19
N PHE A 5 -7.35 0.13 10.29
CA PHE A 5 -7.11 0.39 8.86
C PHE A 5 -8.40 0.73 8.11
N VAL A 6 -9.54 0.23 8.53
CA VAL A 6 -10.80 0.40 7.81
C VAL A 6 -11.22 1.86 7.79
N GLY A 7 -11.51 2.38 6.60
CA GLY A 7 -11.94 3.75 6.39
C GLY A 7 -11.33 4.35 5.13
N THR A 8 -11.51 5.65 4.99
CA THR A 8 -10.99 6.43 3.86
C THR A 8 -9.84 7.31 4.34
N TRP A 9 -8.78 7.38 3.54
CA TRP A 9 -7.56 8.09 3.87
C TRP A 9 -7.19 9.02 2.71
N THR A 10 -6.78 10.24 3.04
CA THR A 10 -6.37 11.24 2.04
C THR A 10 -4.87 11.49 2.17
N LEU A 11 -4.16 11.49 1.05
CA LEU A 11 -2.72 11.76 1.02
C LEU A 11 -2.42 13.16 1.55
N ASN A 12 -1.43 13.25 2.44
CA ASN A 12 -0.87 14.49 2.91
C ASN A 12 0.51 14.68 2.29
N PRO A 13 0.62 15.41 1.16
CA PRO A 13 1.91 15.52 0.47
C PRO A 13 2.96 16.30 1.24
N MET A 14 2.55 17.19 2.15
CA MET A 14 3.50 17.98 2.94
C MET A 14 4.25 17.15 3.97
N ARG A 15 3.66 16.02 4.40
CA ARG A 15 4.26 15.10 5.37
C ARG A 15 4.84 13.85 4.71
N SER A 16 4.85 13.82 3.38
CA SER A 16 5.30 12.67 2.61
C SER A 16 6.63 12.95 1.95
N THR A 17 7.42 11.88 1.73
CA THR A 17 8.65 11.91 0.97
C THR A 17 8.47 11.02 -0.24
N PHE A 18 8.60 11.58 -1.43
CA PHE A 18 8.37 10.88 -2.68
C PHE A 18 9.66 10.68 -3.46
N ASP A 19 9.73 9.55 -4.16
CA ASP A 19 10.63 9.44 -5.30
C ASP A 19 10.12 10.42 -6.37
N PRO A 20 11.00 11.28 -6.96
CA PRO A 20 10.56 12.32 -7.91
C PRO A 20 9.75 11.78 -9.09
N ASN A 21 9.99 10.53 -9.49
CA ASN A 21 9.28 9.92 -10.62
C ASN A 21 7.92 9.33 -10.25
N HIS A 22 7.57 9.30 -8.95
CA HIS A 22 6.36 8.66 -8.44
C HIS A 22 5.47 9.58 -7.62
N LYS A 23 5.72 10.91 -7.68
CA LYS A 23 4.99 11.87 -6.86
C LYS A 23 3.58 12.13 -7.40
N PRO A 24 2.51 11.70 -6.71
CA PRO A 24 1.15 12.05 -7.11
C PRO A 24 0.83 13.49 -6.72
N ARG A 25 -0.10 14.11 -7.44
CA ARG A 25 -0.62 15.42 -7.06
C ARG A 25 -1.65 15.30 -5.95
N GLN A 26 -2.46 14.26 -5.99
CA GLN A 26 -3.53 13.99 -5.04
C GLN A 26 -3.80 12.50 -5.04
N ALA A 27 -4.16 11.93 -3.88
CA ALA A 27 -4.52 10.52 -3.79
C ALA A 27 -5.44 10.27 -2.61
N THR A 28 -6.30 9.27 -2.77
CA THR A 28 -7.12 8.72 -1.69
C THR A 28 -6.98 7.22 -1.65
N MET A 29 -7.12 6.64 -0.47
CA MET A 29 -7.14 5.19 -0.24
C MET A 29 -8.39 4.85 0.55
N ARG A 30 -9.03 3.75 0.19
CA ARG A 30 -10.12 3.19 0.99
C ARG A 30 -9.76 1.76 1.35
N TRP A 31 -9.85 1.46 2.64
CA TRP A 31 -9.62 0.15 3.20
C TRP A 31 -10.92 -0.43 3.69
N GLU A 32 -11.25 -1.63 3.27
CA GLU A 32 -12.41 -2.38 3.73
C GLU A 32 -11.95 -3.74 4.23
N LEU A 33 -12.74 -4.34 5.12
CA LEU A 33 -12.45 -5.66 5.68
C LEU A 33 -13.62 -6.59 5.37
N ASP A 34 -13.34 -7.65 4.63
CA ASP A 34 -14.32 -8.68 4.32
C ASP A 34 -14.60 -9.57 5.54
N ALA A 35 -15.71 -10.31 5.48
CA ALA A 35 -16.09 -11.21 6.56
C ALA A 35 -15.08 -12.32 6.83
N ASP A 36 -14.26 -12.68 5.83
CA ASP A 36 -13.24 -13.72 5.95
C ASP A 36 -11.88 -13.21 6.46
N GLY A 37 -11.78 -11.91 6.80
CA GLY A 37 -10.55 -11.32 7.27
C GLY A 37 -9.64 -10.77 6.19
N THR A 38 -10.09 -10.70 4.95
CA THR A 38 -9.34 -10.13 3.83
C THR A 38 -9.55 -8.62 3.78
N TYR A 39 -8.47 -7.85 3.71
CA TYR A 39 -8.54 -6.41 3.47
C TYR A 39 -8.65 -6.16 1.97
N VAL A 40 -9.53 -5.22 1.61
CA VAL A 40 -9.65 -4.74 0.23
C VAL A 40 -9.20 -3.29 0.22
N LEU A 41 -8.11 -3.02 -0.50
CA LEU A 41 -7.51 -1.70 -0.60
C LEU A 41 -7.78 -1.15 -2.00
N CYS A 42 -8.46 -0.01 -2.06
CA CYS A 42 -8.72 0.72 -3.30
C CYS A 42 -8.00 2.07 -3.25
N ALA A 43 -7.18 2.35 -4.24
CA ALA A 43 -6.47 3.63 -4.33
C ALA A 43 -6.89 4.35 -5.61
N ALA A 44 -7.04 5.67 -5.50
CA ALA A 44 -7.36 6.55 -6.63
C ALA A 44 -6.62 7.86 -6.43
N GLY A 45 -6.32 8.55 -7.53
CA GLY A 45 -5.62 9.82 -7.40
C GLY A 45 -5.44 10.55 -8.72
N VAL A 46 -4.66 11.62 -8.64
CA VAL A 46 -4.27 12.45 -9.77
C VAL A 46 -2.76 12.48 -9.82
N ASP A 47 -2.18 12.11 -10.96
CA ASP A 47 -0.74 12.10 -11.13
C ASP A 47 -0.17 13.52 -11.28
N ALA A 48 1.15 13.63 -11.39
CA ALA A 48 1.81 14.94 -11.52
C ALA A 48 1.42 15.71 -12.77
N LYS A 49 0.89 15.04 -13.79
CA LYS A 49 0.44 15.64 -15.04
C LYS A 49 -1.04 16.03 -15.05
N GLY A 50 -1.75 15.74 -13.94
CA GLY A 50 -3.17 16.04 -13.82
C GLY A 50 -4.10 14.96 -14.33
N ASN A 51 -3.60 13.77 -14.68
CA ASN A 51 -4.41 12.65 -15.12
C ASN A 51 -4.98 11.88 -13.93
N ARG A 52 -6.25 11.49 -14.02
CA ARG A 52 -6.86 10.65 -12.98
C ARG A 52 -6.38 9.21 -13.15
N CYS A 53 -6.05 8.60 -12.01
CA CYS A 53 -5.60 7.22 -11.94
C CYS A 53 -6.46 6.47 -10.93
N GLU A 54 -6.91 5.27 -11.30
CA GLU A 54 -7.56 4.35 -10.36
C GLU A 54 -6.85 3.02 -10.44
N GLU A 55 -6.39 2.53 -9.29
CA GLU A 55 -5.77 1.23 -9.22
C GLU A 55 -6.84 0.16 -9.03
N LYS A 56 -6.58 -1.03 -9.56
CA LYS A 56 -7.44 -2.18 -9.29
C LYS A 56 -7.45 -2.47 -7.79
N PRO A 57 -8.60 -2.87 -7.21
CA PRO A 57 -8.63 -3.25 -5.80
C PRO A 57 -7.60 -4.34 -5.50
N GLN A 58 -6.84 -4.16 -4.44
CA GLN A 58 -5.88 -5.14 -3.96
C GLN A 58 -6.48 -5.89 -2.78
N ARG A 59 -6.31 -7.20 -2.77
CA ARG A 59 -6.75 -8.03 -1.65
C ARG A 59 -5.54 -8.44 -0.85
N LEU A 60 -5.58 -8.16 0.45
CA LEU A 60 -4.48 -8.43 1.37
C LEU A 60 -4.96 -9.36 2.47
N ARG A 61 -4.42 -10.57 2.50
CA ARG A 61 -4.70 -11.55 3.56
C ARG A 61 -3.50 -11.61 4.50
N PRO A 62 -3.61 -11.09 5.72
CA PRO A 62 -2.47 -11.02 6.62
C PRO A 62 -2.21 -12.34 7.36
N ASP A 63 -2.15 -13.43 6.63
CA ASP A 63 -1.96 -14.78 7.15
C ASP A 63 -0.54 -15.32 6.91
N GLY A 64 0.32 -14.54 6.24
CA GLY A 64 1.69 -14.94 5.93
C GLY A 64 1.84 -15.93 4.80
N LEU A 65 0.75 -16.27 4.12
CA LEU A 65 0.79 -17.20 2.99
C LEU A 65 1.01 -16.46 1.68
N ALA A 66 1.52 -17.14 0.67
CA ALA A 66 1.78 -16.57 -0.64
C ALA A 66 0.56 -16.73 -1.55
N TYR A 67 0.18 -15.65 -2.22
CA TYR A 67 -0.94 -15.61 -3.16
C TYR A 67 -0.47 -15.03 -4.48
N PRO A 68 -0.95 -15.54 -5.62
CA PRO A 68 -0.60 -14.96 -6.93
C PRO A 68 -1.15 -13.53 -7.02
N ILE A 69 -0.40 -12.66 -7.72
CA ILE A 69 -0.82 -11.29 -7.98
C ILE A 69 -1.45 -11.23 -9.37
N ASP A 70 -2.71 -10.78 -9.45
CA ASP A 70 -3.43 -10.68 -10.70
C ASP A 70 -2.72 -9.73 -11.67
N GLY A 71 -2.54 -10.18 -12.91
CA GLY A 71 -1.90 -9.38 -13.94
C GLY A 71 -0.38 -9.32 -13.89
N LEU A 72 0.25 -9.98 -12.91
CA LEU A 72 1.70 -10.01 -12.74
C LEU A 72 2.18 -11.45 -12.60
N PRO A 73 2.27 -12.20 -13.73
CA PRO A 73 2.71 -13.58 -13.68
C PRO A 73 4.13 -13.68 -13.11
N GLY A 74 4.36 -14.73 -12.32
CA GLY A 74 5.65 -14.96 -11.67
C GLY A 74 5.83 -14.20 -10.36
N LEU A 75 4.87 -13.36 -9.94
CA LEU A 75 4.92 -12.66 -8.67
C LEU A 75 3.88 -13.21 -7.69
N THR A 76 4.27 -13.31 -6.43
CA THR A 76 3.36 -13.66 -5.34
C THR A 76 3.38 -12.57 -4.28
N SER A 77 2.26 -12.42 -3.60
CA SER A 77 2.08 -11.46 -2.51
C SER A 77 2.03 -12.20 -1.19
N VAL A 78 2.81 -11.75 -0.22
CA VAL A 78 2.79 -12.26 1.15
C VAL A 78 2.50 -11.08 2.07
N THR A 79 1.42 -11.17 2.84
CA THR A 79 1.00 -10.12 3.76
C THR A 79 1.02 -10.63 5.18
N THR A 80 1.60 -9.86 6.08
CA THR A 80 1.66 -10.16 7.50
C THR A 80 1.15 -8.98 8.32
N ARG A 81 0.78 -9.24 9.55
CA ARG A 81 0.34 -8.20 10.49
C ARG A 81 1.17 -8.30 11.77
N PRO A 82 2.37 -7.66 11.79
CA PRO A 82 3.26 -7.73 12.95
C PRO A 82 2.65 -7.18 14.24
N SER A 83 1.73 -6.22 14.12
CA SER A 83 1.01 -5.66 15.27
C SER A 83 -0.38 -5.23 14.85
N ARG A 84 -1.21 -4.82 15.81
CA ARG A 84 -2.56 -4.34 15.53
C ARG A 84 -2.57 -3.18 14.53
N ASN A 85 -1.57 -2.30 14.60
CA ASN A 85 -1.51 -1.08 13.81
C ASN A 85 -0.57 -1.18 12.62
N THR A 86 -0.01 -2.35 12.32
CA THR A 86 0.97 -2.52 11.24
C THR A 86 0.57 -3.66 10.32
N ILE A 87 0.51 -3.38 9.02
CA ILE A 87 0.36 -4.40 7.98
C ILE A 87 1.55 -4.26 7.04
N ARG A 88 2.19 -5.38 6.73
CA ARG A 88 3.34 -5.44 5.83
C ARG A 88 3.04 -6.38 4.68
N GLY A 89 3.25 -5.89 3.45
CA GLY A 89 3.10 -6.68 2.23
C GLY A 89 4.42 -6.80 1.50
N GLU A 90 4.71 -7.98 0.96
CA GLU A 90 5.88 -8.24 0.16
C GLU A 90 5.48 -8.85 -1.17
N ALA A 91 6.08 -8.38 -2.27
CA ALA A 91 5.94 -9.01 -3.57
C ALA A 91 7.22 -9.78 -3.87
N LYS A 92 7.08 -11.08 -4.13
CA LYS A 92 8.23 -11.98 -4.33
C LYS A 92 8.20 -12.57 -5.73
N ARG A 93 9.40 -12.74 -6.31
CA ARG A 93 9.60 -13.42 -7.58
C ARG A 93 9.62 -14.93 -7.39
N GLU A 94 9.61 -15.68 -8.49
CA GLU A 94 9.64 -17.15 -8.45
C GLU A 94 10.87 -17.71 -7.74
N ASP A 95 12.02 -17.01 -7.83
CA ASP A 95 13.24 -17.42 -7.15
C ASP A 95 13.27 -17.08 -5.66
N GLY A 96 12.18 -16.47 -5.13
CA GLY A 96 12.08 -16.07 -3.74
C GLY A 96 12.66 -14.69 -3.44
N SER A 97 13.25 -14.01 -4.44
CA SER A 97 13.78 -12.67 -4.24
C SER A 97 12.65 -11.64 -4.13
N LEU A 98 12.94 -10.54 -3.42
CA LEU A 98 11.96 -9.47 -3.17
C LEU A 98 11.86 -8.56 -4.40
N ALA A 99 10.65 -8.42 -4.94
CA ALA A 99 10.38 -7.47 -6.03
C ALA A 99 9.95 -6.11 -5.48
N GLY A 100 9.36 -6.09 -4.29
CA GLY A 100 8.94 -4.86 -3.64
C GLY A 100 8.32 -5.16 -2.30
N GLU A 101 8.18 -4.14 -1.45
CA GLU A 101 7.50 -4.27 -0.18
C GLU A 101 6.80 -2.98 0.21
N GLY A 102 5.75 -3.09 1.01
CA GLY A 102 5.03 -1.97 1.55
C GLY A 102 4.68 -2.22 3.01
N THR A 103 4.84 -1.20 3.84
CA THR A 103 4.48 -1.27 5.26
C THR A 103 3.52 -0.12 5.56
N TYR A 104 2.38 -0.46 6.16
CA TYR A 104 1.35 0.51 6.53
C TYR A 104 1.24 0.53 8.05
N VAL A 105 1.37 1.70 8.65
CA VAL A 105 1.31 1.89 10.10
C VAL A 105 0.28 2.96 10.43
N VAL A 106 -0.73 2.61 11.19
CA VAL A 106 -1.73 3.55 11.70
C VAL A 106 -1.26 4.05 13.06
N ALA A 107 -1.31 5.37 13.27
CA ALA A 107 -0.94 5.96 14.56
C ALA A 107 -1.93 5.53 15.66
N ASP A 108 -1.49 5.60 16.91
CA ASP A 108 -2.28 5.15 18.06
C ASP A 108 -3.63 5.90 18.17
N ASP A 109 -3.68 7.16 17.74
CA ASP A 109 -4.92 7.95 17.76
C ASP A 109 -5.88 7.59 16.62
N GLY A 110 -5.45 6.76 15.66
CA GLY A 110 -6.25 6.35 14.53
C GLY A 110 -6.45 7.42 13.46
N GLY A 111 -5.84 8.59 13.59
CA GLY A 111 -6.07 9.73 12.70
C GLY A 111 -5.12 9.81 11.51
N THR A 112 -3.97 9.16 11.58
CA THR A 112 -2.97 9.20 10.53
C THR A 112 -2.44 7.81 10.21
N MET A 113 -2.01 7.62 8.96
CA MET A 113 -1.36 6.39 8.51
C MET A 113 -0.09 6.75 7.78
N THR A 114 0.98 6.00 8.01
CA THR A 114 2.22 6.12 7.26
C THR A 114 2.40 4.88 6.40
N ALA A 115 2.64 5.08 5.11
CA ALA A 115 2.91 3.99 4.18
C ALA A 115 4.33 4.14 3.66
N THR A 116 5.15 3.11 3.84
CA THR A 116 6.52 3.06 3.33
C THR A 116 6.56 2.03 2.21
N THR A 117 6.99 2.44 1.02
CA THR A 117 7.07 1.58 -0.15
C THR A 117 8.51 1.50 -0.62
N LYS A 118 8.99 0.28 -0.83
CA LYS A 118 10.30 0.02 -1.41
C LYS A 118 10.12 -0.87 -2.63
N GLY A 119 10.82 -0.54 -3.71
CA GLY A 119 10.70 -1.30 -4.94
C GLY A 119 11.73 -0.87 -5.96
N PHE A 120 11.45 -1.17 -7.21
CA PHE A 120 12.32 -0.83 -8.34
C PHE A 120 11.51 -0.09 -9.39
N ASP A 121 12.12 0.94 -9.99
CA ASP A 121 11.50 1.66 -11.11
C ASP A 121 11.63 0.88 -12.43
N SER A 122 11.14 1.47 -13.53
CA SER A 122 11.18 0.84 -14.85
C SER A 122 12.61 0.58 -15.35
N GLN A 123 13.62 1.23 -14.77
CA GLN A 123 15.03 1.04 -15.10
C GLN A 123 15.74 0.14 -14.09
N LEU A 124 14.97 -0.57 -13.25
CA LEU A 124 15.47 -1.48 -12.20
C LEU A 124 16.32 -0.78 -11.14
N ARG A 125 16.15 0.53 -10.96
CA ARG A 125 16.78 1.27 -9.87
C ARG A 125 15.94 1.18 -8.61
N PRO A 126 16.55 0.89 -7.44
CA PRO A 126 15.78 0.83 -6.20
C PRO A 126 15.27 2.22 -5.81
N PHE A 127 14.05 2.26 -5.28
CA PHE A 127 13.50 3.48 -4.71
C PHE A 127 12.80 3.18 -3.39
N THR A 128 12.72 4.22 -2.54
CA THR A 128 11.96 4.18 -1.30
C THR A 128 11.16 5.46 -1.21
N GLN A 129 9.87 5.32 -0.90
CA GLN A 129 9.06 6.49 -0.61
C GLN A 129 8.20 6.25 0.63
N GLN A 130 7.94 7.32 1.34
CA GLN A 130 7.13 7.30 2.54
C GLN A 130 6.01 8.31 2.37
N THR A 131 4.78 7.84 2.50
CA THR A 131 3.60 8.69 2.33
C THR A 131 2.82 8.76 3.63
N ALA A 132 2.29 9.94 3.92
CA ALA A 132 1.45 10.17 5.09
C ALA A 132 0.02 10.40 4.64
N TRP A 133 -0.91 9.81 5.35
CA TRP A 133 -2.33 9.82 5.01
C TRP A 133 -3.14 10.24 6.21
N ASP A 134 -4.08 11.13 6.00
CA ASP A 134 -4.99 11.59 7.04
C ASP A 134 -6.34 10.90 6.87
N ARG A 135 -6.93 10.48 7.98
CA ARG A 135 -8.27 9.89 7.96
C ARG A 135 -9.31 10.94 7.58
N THR A 136 -10.12 10.60 6.64
CA THR A 136 -11.20 11.48 6.17
C THR A 136 -12.50 11.19 6.89
#